data_bbe7f73e9521940168ea363f3c540204
#
_entry.id   bbe7f73e9521940168ea363f3c540204
#
_cell.length_a   1.000
_cell.length_b   1.000
_cell.length_c   1.000
_cell.angle_alpha   90.00
_cell.angle_beta   90.00
_cell.angle_gamma   90.00
#
_symmetry.space_group_name_H-M   'P 1'
#
loop_
_entity.id
_entity.type
_entity.pdbx_description
1 polymer ?
#
loop_
_entity_poly.entity_id
_entity_poly.type
_entity_poly.pdbx_seq_one_letter_code
_entity_poly.pdbx_strand_id
1 'polypeptide(L)'
;TRTVLLDNPRLLTTHWSGRNPIRITLDRHHILPQESRIFSDESPTIVYSENTDWHYICADLAKQNIHSVLVEGGTTLLQHILDSGIYDEVHIEVSDIPLARTAYEKPNGVKAPAYSCKTQPKVVNNHQIYIENLHK
;
A
#
# COMPACT_ATOMS: atom_id res chain seq x y z
N THR A 1 4.11 0.23 -9.48
CA THR A 1 5.16 -0.39 -10.35
C THR A 1 6.51 -0.49 -9.64
N ARG A 2 7.10 0.63 -9.18
CA ARG A 2 8.46 0.65 -8.62
C ARG A 2 8.68 -0.32 -7.44
N THR A 3 7.73 -0.41 -6.50
CA THR A 3 7.80 -1.35 -5.39
C THR A 3 7.85 -2.80 -5.88
N VAL A 4 7.02 -3.14 -6.88
CA VAL A 4 7.04 -4.49 -7.47
C VAL A 4 8.39 -4.80 -8.11
N LEU A 5 8.98 -3.83 -8.82
CA LEU A 5 10.29 -4.01 -9.46
C LEU A 5 11.45 -4.17 -8.47
N LEU A 6 11.40 -3.45 -7.35
CA LEU A 6 12.50 -3.45 -6.37
C LEU A 6 12.39 -4.59 -5.36
N ASP A 7 11.20 -4.81 -4.83
CA ASP A 7 10.97 -5.72 -3.70
C ASP A 7 10.42 -7.08 -4.15
N ASN A 8 9.92 -7.14 -5.39
CA ASN A 8 9.31 -8.34 -5.99
C ASN A 8 8.36 -9.07 -5.02
N PRO A 9 7.35 -8.38 -4.46
CA PRO A 9 6.50 -8.92 -3.41
C PRO A 9 5.52 -9.97 -3.96
N ARG A 10 5.07 -10.88 -3.11
CA ARG A 10 3.99 -11.82 -3.44
C ARG A 10 2.60 -11.26 -3.11
N LEU A 11 2.50 -10.38 -2.13
CA LEU A 11 1.26 -9.81 -1.61
C LEU A 11 0.21 -10.88 -1.27
N LEU A 12 0.62 -11.88 -0.54
CA LEU A 12 -0.20 -13.01 -0.10
C LEU A 12 -0.31 -13.04 1.42
N THR A 13 -1.32 -13.74 1.90
CA THR A 13 -1.47 -14.06 3.32
C THR A 13 -0.42 -15.12 3.72
N THR A 14 0.66 -14.72 4.42
CA THR A 14 1.79 -15.61 4.72
C THR A 14 1.88 -16.02 6.18
N HIS A 15 1.41 -15.19 7.11
CA HIS A 15 1.57 -15.39 8.55
C HIS A 15 0.28 -15.81 9.27
N TRP A 16 -0.85 -15.75 8.58
CA TRP A 16 -2.17 -16.06 9.13
C TRP A 16 -2.91 -16.96 8.18
N SER A 17 -3.80 -17.80 8.71
CA SER A 17 -4.71 -18.60 7.88
C SER A 17 -5.79 -17.70 7.27
N GLY A 18 -6.06 -17.84 5.98
CA GLY A 18 -7.08 -17.05 5.31
C GLY A 18 -6.98 -17.16 3.79
N ARG A 19 -7.92 -16.51 3.12
CA ARG A 19 -7.87 -16.41 1.65
C ARG A 19 -6.79 -15.42 1.25
N ASN A 20 -6.07 -15.72 0.18
CA ASN A 20 -5.20 -14.75 -0.44
C ASN A 20 -6.04 -13.59 -1.01
N PRO A 21 -5.55 -12.35 -0.93
CA PRO A 21 -6.22 -11.22 -1.55
C PRO A 21 -6.13 -11.29 -3.07
N ILE A 22 -7.06 -10.64 -3.75
CA ILE A 22 -6.87 -10.24 -5.15
C ILE A 22 -5.83 -9.14 -5.15
N ARG A 23 -4.75 -9.32 -5.89
CA ARG A 23 -3.67 -8.34 -5.96
C ARG A 23 -3.98 -7.29 -7.01
N ILE A 24 -3.62 -6.06 -6.73
CA ILE A 24 -3.82 -4.94 -7.64
C ILE A 24 -2.49 -4.21 -7.79
N THR A 25 -2.10 -3.92 -9.01
CA THR A 25 -0.90 -3.12 -9.28
C THR A 25 -1.14 -2.11 -10.40
N LEU A 26 -0.41 -0.98 -10.31
CA LEU A 26 -0.41 0.03 -11.36
C LEU A 26 0.84 -0.15 -12.21
N ASP A 27 0.68 -0.26 -13.53
CA ASP A 27 1.80 -0.40 -14.46
C ASP A 27 1.61 0.43 -15.73
N ARG A 28 1.64 1.76 -15.59
CA ARG A 28 1.42 2.74 -16.67
C ARG A 28 2.32 2.56 -17.88
N HIS A 29 3.47 1.95 -17.70
CA HIS A 29 4.49 1.86 -18.74
C HIS A 29 4.71 0.42 -19.24
N HIS A 30 3.89 -0.54 -18.78
CA HIS A 30 3.99 -1.95 -19.13
C HIS A 30 5.41 -2.51 -18.93
N ILE A 31 6.04 -2.15 -17.80
CA ILE A 31 7.43 -2.52 -17.50
C ILE A 31 7.56 -3.63 -16.46
N LEU A 32 6.45 -4.14 -15.93
CA LEU A 32 6.49 -5.25 -14.98
C LEU A 32 6.83 -6.55 -15.71
N PRO A 33 7.93 -7.25 -15.32
CA PRO A 33 8.28 -8.53 -15.87
C PRO A 33 7.19 -9.58 -15.60
N GLN A 34 6.90 -10.44 -16.55
CA GLN A 34 5.92 -11.53 -16.40
C GLN A 34 6.33 -12.54 -15.33
N GLU A 35 7.63 -12.68 -15.09
CA GLU A 35 8.22 -13.52 -14.04
C GLU A 35 8.15 -12.91 -12.64
N SER A 36 7.61 -11.71 -12.48
CA SER A 36 7.43 -11.07 -11.17
C SER A 36 6.57 -11.96 -10.27
N ARG A 37 6.96 -12.07 -8.99
CA ARG A 37 6.28 -12.95 -8.02
C ARG A 37 4.79 -12.63 -7.84
N ILE A 38 4.37 -11.42 -8.15
CA ILE A 38 2.97 -11.02 -8.16
C ILE A 38 2.15 -11.75 -9.25
N PHE A 39 2.78 -12.40 -10.24
CA PHE A 39 2.16 -13.18 -11.29
C PHE A 39 2.45 -14.69 -11.20
N SER A 40 3.27 -15.13 -10.23
CA SER A 40 3.88 -16.46 -10.22
C SER A 40 3.04 -17.56 -9.57
N ASP A 41 1.82 -17.28 -9.16
CA ASP A 41 0.93 -18.25 -8.51
C ASP A 41 -0.53 -18.07 -8.99
N GLU A 42 -1.43 -18.94 -8.51
CA GLU A 42 -2.84 -18.97 -8.93
C GLU A 42 -3.69 -17.81 -8.37
N SER A 43 -3.14 -16.97 -7.49
CA SER A 43 -3.90 -15.85 -6.94
C SER A 43 -4.09 -14.76 -8.00
N PRO A 44 -5.30 -14.25 -8.20
CA PRO A 44 -5.58 -13.28 -9.26
C PRO A 44 -4.84 -11.97 -9.03
N THR A 45 -4.35 -11.38 -10.13
CA THR A 45 -3.71 -10.06 -10.13
C THR A 45 -4.36 -9.18 -11.19
N ILE A 46 -4.86 -8.03 -10.78
CA ILE A 46 -5.40 -7.00 -11.66
C ILE A 46 -4.31 -5.95 -11.90
N VAL A 47 -4.07 -5.62 -13.16
CA VAL A 47 -3.08 -4.61 -13.56
C VAL A 47 -3.81 -3.44 -14.21
N TYR A 48 -3.67 -2.25 -13.64
CA TYR A 48 -4.16 -1.01 -14.25
C TYR A 48 -3.01 -0.29 -14.95
N SER A 49 -3.10 -0.17 -16.25
CA SER A 49 -2.10 0.49 -17.09
C SER A 49 -2.64 1.74 -17.79
N GLU A 50 -3.75 1.60 -18.51
CA GLU A 50 -4.32 2.67 -19.34
C GLU A 50 -4.96 3.77 -18.50
N ASN A 51 -5.76 3.40 -17.53
CA ASN A 51 -6.41 4.32 -16.62
C ASN A 51 -6.02 4.04 -15.17
N THR A 52 -5.32 4.96 -14.56
CA THR A 52 -4.84 4.88 -13.17
C THR A 52 -5.48 5.95 -12.29
N ASP A 53 -6.58 6.53 -12.73
CA ASP A 53 -7.43 7.40 -11.90
C ASP A 53 -8.14 6.59 -10.82
N TRP A 54 -8.12 7.07 -9.59
CA TRP A 54 -8.66 6.34 -8.45
C TRP A 54 -10.17 6.18 -8.45
N HIS A 55 -10.91 7.17 -8.94
CA HIS A 55 -12.36 7.06 -9.07
C HIS A 55 -12.73 5.98 -10.08
N TYR A 56 -11.98 5.91 -11.19
CA TYR A 56 -12.15 4.85 -12.19
C TYR A 56 -11.83 3.48 -11.58
N ILE A 57 -10.68 3.34 -10.91
CA ILE A 57 -10.24 2.08 -10.29
C ILE A 57 -11.26 1.60 -9.27
N CYS A 58 -11.70 2.47 -8.35
CA CYS A 58 -12.71 2.11 -7.35
C CYS A 58 -14.03 1.69 -7.98
N ALA A 59 -14.49 2.41 -9.01
CA ALA A 59 -15.72 2.05 -9.73
C ALA A 59 -15.61 0.73 -10.47
N ASP A 60 -14.44 0.42 -11.05
CA ASP A 60 -14.19 -0.83 -11.74
C ASP A 60 -14.11 -2.01 -10.77
N LEU A 61 -13.41 -1.84 -9.65
CA LEU A 61 -13.33 -2.85 -8.59
C LEU A 61 -14.71 -3.15 -7.97
N ALA A 62 -15.54 -2.13 -7.77
CA ALA A 62 -16.91 -2.31 -7.29
C ALA A 62 -17.75 -3.15 -8.24
N LYS A 63 -17.63 -2.96 -9.57
CA LYS A 63 -18.28 -3.81 -10.59
C LYS A 63 -17.83 -5.26 -10.52
N GLN A 64 -16.60 -5.51 -10.05
CA GLN A 64 -16.05 -6.85 -9.84
C GLN A 64 -16.37 -7.42 -8.45
N ASN A 65 -17.28 -6.79 -7.68
CA ASN A 65 -17.65 -7.14 -6.31
C ASN A 65 -16.47 -7.08 -5.32
N ILE A 66 -15.51 -6.21 -5.57
CA ILE A 66 -14.40 -5.93 -4.64
C ILE A 66 -14.77 -4.65 -3.88
N HIS A 67 -15.10 -4.79 -2.59
CA HIS A 67 -15.64 -3.71 -1.77
C HIS A 67 -14.66 -3.18 -0.72
N SER A 68 -13.48 -3.79 -0.61
CA SER A 68 -12.44 -3.36 0.33
C SER A 68 -11.08 -3.48 -0.33
N VAL A 69 -10.28 -2.44 -0.24
CA VAL A 69 -8.94 -2.38 -0.81
C VAL A 69 -7.97 -1.89 0.26
N LEU A 70 -6.94 -2.69 0.54
CA LEU A 70 -5.81 -2.27 1.33
C LEU A 70 -4.75 -1.68 0.39
N VAL A 71 -4.44 -0.40 0.57
CA VAL A 71 -3.41 0.27 -0.23
C VAL A 71 -2.09 0.26 0.52
N GLU A 72 -1.14 -0.45 -0.04
CA GLU A 72 0.24 -0.50 0.43
C GLU A 72 1.17 0.00 -0.67
N GLY A 73 2.33 0.51 -0.31
CA GLY A 73 3.30 0.90 -1.32
C GLY A 73 4.28 1.97 -0.87
N GLY A 74 4.98 2.54 -1.84
CA GLY A 74 5.92 3.62 -1.58
C GLY A 74 5.23 4.96 -1.36
N THR A 75 5.98 5.91 -0.82
CA THR A 75 5.51 7.26 -0.45
C THR A 75 4.67 7.96 -1.52
N THR A 76 5.06 7.84 -2.79
CA THR A 76 4.35 8.51 -3.89
C THR A 76 2.93 8.00 -4.06
N LEU A 77 2.72 6.68 -4.00
CA LEU A 77 1.39 6.08 -4.11
C LEU A 77 0.52 6.46 -2.93
N LEU A 78 1.04 6.27 -1.72
CA LEU A 78 0.31 6.57 -0.49
C LEU A 78 -0.03 8.06 -0.38
N GLN A 79 0.92 8.95 -0.72
CA GLN A 79 0.65 10.38 -0.72
C GLN A 79 -0.47 10.75 -1.71
N HIS A 80 -0.46 10.16 -2.90
CA HIS A 80 -1.49 10.42 -3.90
C HIS A 80 -2.89 9.98 -3.43
N ILE A 81 -3.00 8.86 -2.73
CA ILE A 81 -4.26 8.42 -2.11
C ILE A 81 -4.71 9.39 -1.01
N LEU A 82 -3.79 9.81 -0.14
CA LEU A 82 -4.10 10.76 0.93
C LEU A 82 -4.58 12.10 0.37
N ASP A 83 -3.90 12.62 -0.65
CA ASP A 83 -4.24 13.88 -1.30
C ASP A 83 -5.58 13.81 -2.05
N SER A 84 -5.95 12.63 -2.56
CA SER A 84 -7.23 12.43 -3.25
C SER A 84 -8.44 12.39 -2.31
N GLY A 85 -8.23 12.10 -1.02
CA GLY A 85 -9.31 11.92 -0.04
C GLY A 85 -10.17 10.67 -0.26
N ILE A 86 -9.79 9.77 -1.17
CA ILE A 86 -10.51 8.53 -1.50
C ILE A 86 -10.02 7.40 -0.59
N TYR A 87 -10.21 7.54 0.69
CA TYR A 87 -9.92 6.48 1.66
C TYR A 87 -10.89 6.62 2.83
N ASP A 88 -11.19 5.51 3.47
CA ASP A 88 -12.07 5.48 4.63
C ASP A 88 -11.27 5.45 5.93
N GLU A 89 -10.11 4.78 5.91
CA GLU A 89 -9.31 4.54 7.10
C GLU A 89 -7.81 4.64 6.79
N VAL A 90 -7.05 5.23 7.71
CA VAL A 90 -5.58 5.30 7.65
C VAL A 90 -5.00 4.62 8.87
N HIS A 91 -4.05 3.70 8.65
CA HIS A 91 -3.23 3.08 9.68
C HIS A 91 -1.81 3.60 9.58
N ILE A 92 -1.29 4.16 10.68
CA ILE A 92 0.07 4.65 10.77
C ILE A 92 0.76 3.95 11.92
N GLU A 93 1.88 3.30 11.63
CA GLU A 93 2.76 2.73 12.63
C GLU A 93 4.05 3.56 12.71
N VAL A 94 4.37 4.03 13.90
CA VAL A 94 5.58 4.80 14.18
C VAL A 94 6.48 3.96 15.10
N SER A 95 7.64 3.59 14.58
CA SER A 95 8.68 2.90 15.34
C SER A 95 9.36 3.85 16.32
N ASP A 96 9.74 3.37 17.49
CA ASP A 96 10.59 4.06 18.45
C ASP A 96 12.07 4.15 17.99
N ILE A 97 12.43 3.36 16.97
CA ILE A 97 13.78 3.35 16.39
C ILE A 97 13.83 4.28 15.17
N PRO A 98 14.52 5.43 15.25
CA PRO A 98 14.67 6.31 14.08
C PRO A 98 15.54 5.66 13.01
N LEU A 99 15.13 5.77 11.74
CA LEU A 99 15.85 5.23 10.58
C LEU A 99 17.30 5.72 10.46
N ALA A 100 17.61 6.91 10.97
CA ALA A 100 18.97 7.48 11.00
C ALA A 100 19.96 6.70 11.90
N ARG A 101 19.48 5.79 12.74
CA ARG A 101 20.31 4.91 13.58
C ARG A 101 20.54 3.53 12.99
N THR A 102 19.93 3.21 11.87
CA THR A 102 20.16 1.96 11.14
C THR A 102 21.21 2.20 10.05
N ALA A 103 21.93 1.15 9.63
CA ALA A 103 22.96 1.21 8.58
C ALA A 103 22.47 1.69 7.20
N TYR A 104 21.25 2.19 7.12
CA TYR A 104 20.60 2.76 5.93
C TYR A 104 20.69 4.29 5.88
N GLU A 105 21.71 4.90 6.48
CA GLU A 105 22.04 6.32 6.33
C GLU A 105 22.41 6.66 4.89
N LYS A 106 21.45 6.56 3.97
CA LYS A 106 21.56 7.20 2.67
C LYS A 106 20.84 8.56 2.78
N PRO A 107 21.47 9.65 2.26
CA PRO A 107 20.86 10.99 2.26
C PRO A 107 19.51 11.06 1.52
N ASN A 108 19.12 9.99 0.82
CA ASN A 108 17.85 9.80 0.12
C ASN A 108 16.95 8.75 0.79
N GLY A 109 16.94 8.67 2.12
CA GLY A 109 16.05 7.79 2.85
C GLY A 109 14.59 7.90 2.35
N VAL A 110 13.87 6.77 2.37
CA VAL A 110 12.45 6.75 2.03
C VAL A 110 11.70 7.64 3.02
N LYS A 111 11.08 8.71 2.54
CA LYS A 111 10.23 9.56 3.37
C LYS A 111 8.87 8.92 3.51
N ALA A 112 8.31 8.93 4.71
CA ALA A 112 6.90 8.63 4.90
C ALA A 112 6.03 9.68 4.20
N PRO A 113 4.79 9.33 3.81
CA PRO A 113 3.81 10.32 3.37
C PRO A 113 3.59 11.40 4.42
N ALA A 114 3.31 12.63 3.99
CA ALA A 114 2.93 13.71 4.89
C ALA A 114 1.48 13.50 5.33
N TYR A 115 1.28 13.16 6.59
CA TYR A 115 -0.04 13.01 7.20
C TYR A 115 0.00 13.45 8.66
N SER A 116 -1.03 14.17 9.10
CA SER A 116 -1.19 14.60 10.49
C SER A 116 -2.40 13.88 11.08
N CYS A 117 -2.14 12.89 11.91
CA CYS A 117 -3.18 12.11 12.58
C CYS A 117 -3.81 12.93 13.72
N LYS A 118 -5.14 12.91 13.83
CA LYS A 118 -5.90 13.59 14.88
C LYS A 118 -6.23 12.67 16.05
N THR A 119 -6.07 11.37 15.88
CA THR A 119 -6.33 10.37 16.93
C THR A 119 -5.15 10.19 17.85
N GLN A 120 -5.40 9.69 19.07
CA GLN A 120 -4.35 9.27 19.99
C GLN A 120 -3.86 7.87 19.62
N PRO A 121 -2.54 7.61 19.69
CA PRO A 121 -2.00 6.30 19.36
C PRO A 121 -2.30 5.26 20.44
N LYS A 122 -2.39 4.01 20.00
CA LYS A 122 -2.22 2.85 20.87
C LYS A 122 -0.75 2.43 20.86
N VAL A 123 -0.19 2.11 22.01
CA VAL A 123 1.18 1.61 22.08
C VAL A 123 1.16 0.08 22.11
N VAL A 124 1.81 -0.55 21.15
CA VAL A 124 1.95 -2.01 21.04
C VAL A 124 3.42 -2.32 20.74
N ASN A 125 4.07 -3.12 21.58
CA ASN A 125 5.48 -3.51 21.42
C ASN A 125 6.42 -2.32 21.17
N ASN A 126 6.25 -1.21 21.91
CA ASN A 126 6.97 0.06 21.77
C ASN A 126 6.71 0.83 20.47
N HIS A 127 5.80 0.38 19.62
CA HIS A 127 5.37 1.13 18.45
C HIS A 127 4.09 1.93 18.75
N GLN A 128 4.00 3.13 18.22
CA GLN A 128 2.79 3.94 18.29
C GLN A 128 1.94 3.63 17.05
N ILE A 129 0.72 3.15 17.26
CA ILE A 129 -0.21 2.80 16.21
C ILE A 129 -1.37 3.79 16.24
N TYR A 130 -1.56 4.52 15.15
CA TYR A 130 -2.65 5.44 14.92
C TYR A 130 -3.63 4.82 13.94
N ILE A 131 -4.91 4.89 14.26
CA ILE A 131 -6.00 4.49 13.35
C ILE A 131 -6.95 5.66 13.27
N GLU A 132 -7.15 6.18 12.09
CA GLU A 132 -8.07 7.29 11.82
C GLU A 132 -9.08 6.91 10.76
N ASN A 133 -10.36 7.14 11.06
CA ASN A 133 -11.46 6.94 10.13
C ASN A 133 -11.91 8.32 9.62
N LEU A 134 -12.02 8.46 8.31
CA LEU A 134 -12.37 9.74 7.68
C LEU A 134 -13.85 10.11 7.85
N HIS A 135 -14.72 9.12 7.95
CA HIS A 135 -16.19 9.29 7.91
C HIS A 135 -16.87 9.04 9.27
N LYS A 136 -16.18 9.34 10.37
CA LYS A 136 -16.79 9.34 11.72
C LYS A 136 -17.11 10.72 12.19
#